data_3247961248b3a018573d7dcdf15f9c6b
#
_entry.id   3247961248b3a018573d7dcdf15f9c6b
#
_cell.length_a   1.000
_cell.length_b   1.000
_cell.length_c   1.000
_cell.angle_alpha   90.00
_cell.angle_beta   90.00
_cell.angle_gamma   90.00
#
_symmetry.space_group_name_H-M   'P 1'
#
loop_
_entity.id
_entity.type
_entity.pdbx_description
1 polymer ?
#
loop_
_entity_poly.entity_id
_entity_poly.type
_entity_poly.pdbx_seq_one_letter_code
_entity_poly.pdbx_strand_id
1 'polypeptide(L)'
;DFSYVDLFVEDGIANITINRPEAMNALNEVVVAQLTEAVQVANADTKVSTLVLDGAGKAFVAGADVKFFVDKIRSDDIPDIETFTANGHALLAAIEDSPKTTIALTTGLALGGGLELALACDYRIGTQRTQFRFPETSIGIYPALGGTQRPARIAGRELGRWAVLAGNFMNAETATDLGLVTHLVDINDVPNCINDIHASGKPGNKYPGRPMNENSPVVKFAKKFFSDGNMAALLAGSCPEGFDAEDKTVARQLKSLKFTAPIGLAMASERIDATASMSLDEGLQLELQGLDRIFSTEDALEGLSALIEGRRATYKNA
;
A
#
# COMPACT_ATOMS: atom_id res chain seq x y z
N ASP A 1 20.73 -12.87 14.61
CA ASP A 1 20.46 -13.65 13.37
C ASP A 1 18.98 -13.49 13.01
N PHE A 2 18.71 -12.92 11.86
CA PHE A 2 17.34 -12.78 11.33
C PHE A 2 16.89 -14.11 10.71
N SER A 3 15.61 -14.49 10.90
CA SER A 3 15.05 -15.71 10.31
C SER A 3 14.31 -15.45 8.99
N TYR A 4 13.85 -14.20 8.78
CA TYR A 4 13.06 -13.79 7.60
C TYR A 4 13.57 -12.53 6.91
N VAL A 5 14.66 -11.95 7.38
CA VAL A 5 15.25 -10.76 6.77
C VAL A 5 16.74 -10.97 6.62
N ASP A 6 17.27 -10.71 5.44
CA ASP A 6 18.70 -10.71 5.18
C ASP A 6 19.17 -9.25 5.06
N LEU A 7 20.30 -8.92 5.69
CA LEU A 7 20.95 -7.61 5.59
C LEU A 7 22.38 -7.80 5.07
N PHE A 8 22.67 -7.21 3.92
CA PHE A 8 24.01 -7.23 3.31
C PHE A 8 24.42 -5.82 2.88
N VAL A 9 25.62 -5.40 3.23
CA VAL A 9 26.14 -4.06 2.89
C VAL A 9 27.31 -4.19 1.93
N GLU A 10 27.22 -3.52 0.78
CA GLU A 10 28.28 -3.45 -0.24
C GLU A 10 28.26 -2.06 -0.88
N ASP A 11 29.41 -1.46 -1.09
CA ASP A 11 29.60 -0.19 -1.80
C ASP A 11 28.70 0.97 -1.31
N GLY A 12 28.42 1.02 -0.02
CA GLY A 12 27.57 2.06 0.56
C GLY A 12 26.08 1.81 0.43
N ILE A 13 25.68 0.65 -0.08
CA ILE A 13 24.29 0.21 -0.23
C ILE A 13 24.00 -0.91 0.76
N ALA A 14 22.98 -0.72 1.61
CA ALA A 14 22.44 -1.75 2.47
C ALA A 14 21.27 -2.43 1.75
N ASN A 15 21.46 -3.68 1.37
CA ASN A 15 20.42 -4.53 0.79
C ASN A 15 19.69 -5.26 1.91
N ILE A 16 18.41 -5.00 2.05
CA ILE A 16 17.51 -5.58 3.06
C ILE A 16 16.47 -6.42 2.31
N THR A 17 16.60 -7.74 2.38
CA THR A 17 15.73 -8.67 1.65
C THR A 17 14.80 -9.40 2.61
N ILE A 18 13.49 -9.30 2.38
CA ILE A 18 12.50 -10.13 3.08
C ILE A 18 12.52 -11.51 2.43
N ASN A 19 12.83 -12.53 3.23
CA ASN A 19 13.04 -13.90 2.77
C ASN A 19 12.06 -14.87 3.43
N ARG A 20 10.77 -14.74 3.05
CA ARG A 20 9.66 -15.60 3.46
C ARG A 20 8.82 -15.97 2.22
N PRO A 21 9.44 -16.53 1.15
CA PRO A 21 8.79 -16.70 -0.15
C PRO A 21 7.60 -17.66 -0.11
N GLU A 22 7.56 -18.63 0.80
CA GLU A 22 6.44 -19.56 1.02
C GLU A 22 5.14 -18.86 1.44
N ALA A 23 5.25 -17.70 2.07
CA ALA A 23 4.14 -16.83 2.44
C ALA A 23 4.09 -15.55 1.58
N MET A 24 4.72 -15.54 0.41
CA MET A 24 4.80 -14.38 -0.49
C MET A 24 5.34 -13.12 0.23
N ASN A 25 6.23 -13.30 1.18
CA ASN A 25 6.84 -12.26 2.02
C ASN A 25 5.83 -11.44 2.85
N ALA A 26 4.66 -11.99 3.16
CA ALA A 26 3.63 -11.31 3.94
C ALA A 26 4.16 -10.87 5.31
N LEU A 27 3.75 -9.68 5.74
CA LEU A 27 4.16 -9.07 7.00
C LEU A 27 3.48 -9.78 8.17
N ASN A 28 4.29 -10.24 9.11
CA ASN A 28 3.87 -10.67 10.45
C ASN A 28 4.72 -9.94 11.50
N GLU A 29 4.46 -10.19 12.77
CA GLU A 29 5.16 -9.53 13.88
C GLU A 29 6.68 -9.72 13.81
N VAL A 30 7.14 -10.92 13.44
CA VAL A 30 8.57 -11.25 13.33
C VAL A 30 9.21 -10.50 12.17
N VAL A 31 8.58 -10.48 11.00
CA VAL A 31 9.08 -9.75 9.82
C VAL A 31 9.15 -8.25 10.12
N VAL A 32 8.11 -7.67 10.72
CA VAL A 32 8.09 -6.25 11.09
C VAL A 32 9.20 -5.92 12.07
N ALA A 33 9.41 -6.74 13.11
CA ALA A 33 10.48 -6.54 14.09
C ALA A 33 11.88 -6.63 13.45
N GLN A 34 12.12 -7.65 12.61
CA GLN A 34 13.41 -7.84 11.94
C GLN A 34 13.70 -6.76 10.91
N LEU A 35 12.68 -6.31 10.14
CA LEU A 35 12.84 -5.18 9.23
C LEU A 35 13.16 -3.89 9.99
N THR A 36 12.50 -3.65 11.12
CA THR A 36 12.76 -2.48 11.96
C THR A 36 14.21 -2.48 12.43
N GLU A 37 14.72 -3.61 12.93
CA GLU A 37 16.10 -3.75 13.36
C GLU A 37 17.08 -3.56 12.18
N ALA A 38 16.82 -4.19 11.03
CA ALA A 38 17.67 -4.06 9.85
C ALA A 38 17.76 -2.60 9.35
N VAL A 39 16.63 -1.89 9.31
CA VAL A 39 16.58 -0.47 8.93
C VAL A 39 17.33 0.39 9.93
N GLN A 40 17.19 0.14 11.24
CA GLN A 40 17.91 0.87 12.27
C GLN A 40 19.42 0.65 12.18
N VAL A 41 19.86 -0.59 11.99
CA VAL A 41 21.28 -0.92 11.78
C VAL A 41 21.83 -0.21 10.55
N ALA A 42 21.14 -0.27 9.43
CA ALA A 42 21.56 0.38 8.19
C ALA A 42 21.58 1.93 8.33
N ASN A 43 20.61 2.51 9.01
CA ASN A 43 20.55 3.95 9.27
C ASN A 43 21.72 4.43 10.16
N ALA A 44 22.14 3.62 11.12
CA ALA A 44 23.23 3.93 12.03
C ALA A 44 24.63 3.75 11.40
N ASP A 45 24.74 2.94 10.34
CA ASP A 45 26.04 2.71 9.67
C ASP A 45 26.45 3.93 8.85
N THR A 46 27.57 4.55 9.24
CA THR A 46 28.13 5.73 8.56
C THR A 46 28.65 5.45 7.14
N LYS A 47 28.91 4.19 6.81
CA LYS A 47 29.34 3.77 5.47
C LYS A 47 28.19 3.59 4.51
N VAL A 48 26.96 3.47 5.01
CA VAL A 48 25.75 3.31 4.20
C VAL A 48 25.19 4.69 3.85
N SER A 49 24.81 4.88 2.59
CA SER A 49 24.09 6.07 2.11
C SER A 49 22.77 5.73 1.41
N THR A 50 22.55 4.45 1.08
CA THR A 50 21.33 3.98 0.42
C THR A 50 20.86 2.65 1.04
N LEU A 51 19.55 2.55 1.29
CA LEU A 51 18.86 1.33 1.67
C LEU A 51 18.06 0.82 0.47
N VAL A 52 18.20 -0.45 0.15
CA VAL A 52 17.40 -1.14 -0.88
C VAL A 52 16.60 -2.23 -0.20
N LEU A 53 15.27 -2.11 -0.25
CA LEU A 53 14.33 -3.10 0.27
C LEU A 53 13.86 -3.99 -0.88
N ASP A 54 13.94 -5.31 -0.71
CA ASP A 54 13.53 -6.30 -1.72
C ASP A 54 12.78 -7.47 -1.07
N GLY A 55 12.12 -8.28 -1.89
CA GLY A 55 11.47 -9.52 -1.49
C GLY A 55 12.02 -10.70 -2.27
N ALA A 56 12.39 -11.77 -1.56
CA ALA A 56 12.84 -13.00 -2.19
C ALA A 56 11.70 -13.67 -2.99
N GLY A 57 12.00 -14.17 -4.18
CA GLY A 57 11.07 -14.93 -5.00
C GLY A 57 10.21 -14.09 -5.93
N LYS A 58 8.88 -14.34 -5.94
CA LYS A 58 7.94 -13.75 -6.92
C LYS A 58 7.26 -12.47 -6.46
N ALA A 59 7.27 -12.20 -5.17
CA ALA A 59 6.61 -11.05 -4.58
C ALA A 59 7.64 -10.15 -3.91
N PHE A 60 7.42 -8.85 -3.99
CA PHE A 60 8.00 -7.93 -3.04
C PHE A 60 7.43 -8.23 -1.65
N VAL A 61 6.18 -7.87 -1.40
CA VAL A 61 5.44 -8.21 -0.18
C VAL A 61 3.94 -8.30 -0.53
N ALA A 62 3.31 -9.44 -0.27
CA ALA A 62 1.90 -9.65 -0.57
C ALA A 62 1.00 -9.43 0.66
N GLY A 63 1.05 -8.22 1.23
CA GLY A 63 0.19 -7.81 2.33
C GLY A 63 0.68 -8.25 3.71
N ALA A 64 -0.24 -8.20 4.68
CA ALA A 64 -0.03 -8.72 6.02
C ALA A 64 -0.56 -10.17 6.12
N ASP A 65 -0.13 -10.88 7.16
CA ASP A 65 -0.61 -12.24 7.44
C ASP A 65 -2.06 -12.19 7.95
N VAL A 66 -3.00 -12.44 7.03
CA VAL A 66 -4.45 -12.34 7.29
C VAL A 66 -4.90 -13.29 8.39
N LYS A 67 -4.23 -14.44 8.54
CA LYS A 67 -4.55 -15.40 9.59
C LYS A 67 -4.36 -14.81 10.98
N PHE A 68 -3.31 -14.00 11.17
CA PHE A 68 -3.10 -13.26 12.41
C PHE A 68 -4.33 -12.43 12.79
N PHE A 69 -4.86 -11.63 11.87
CA PHE A 69 -6.03 -10.79 12.14
C PHE A 69 -7.27 -11.62 12.51
N VAL A 70 -7.55 -12.71 11.77
CA VAL A 70 -8.69 -13.59 12.07
C VAL A 70 -8.57 -14.22 13.46
N ASP A 71 -7.39 -14.72 13.80
CA ASP A 71 -7.15 -15.34 15.11
C ASP A 71 -7.33 -14.32 16.25
N LYS A 72 -6.85 -13.07 16.08
CA LYS A 72 -6.99 -12.00 17.07
C LYS A 72 -8.43 -11.52 17.22
N ILE A 73 -9.18 -11.37 16.12
CA ILE A 73 -10.61 -11.01 16.20
C ILE A 73 -11.40 -12.11 16.93
N ARG A 74 -11.14 -13.38 16.61
CA ARG A 74 -11.84 -14.52 17.24
C ARG A 74 -11.53 -14.67 18.73
N SER A 75 -10.35 -14.27 19.15
CA SER A 75 -9.94 -14.29 20.56
C SER A 75 -10.29 -13.00 21.33
N ASP A 76 -10.98 -12.07 20.68
CA ASP A 76 -11.33 -10.74 21.25
C ASP A 76 -10.07 -9.93 21.68
N ASP A 77 -9.00 -10.03 20.88
CA ASP A 77 -7.70 -9.44 21.16
C ASP A 77 -7.33 -8.36 20.12
N ILE A 78 -8.26 -7.42 19.90
CA ILE A 78 -8.05 -6.28 19.01
C ILE A 78 -6.81 -5.44 19.40
N PRO A 79 -6.47 -5.25 20.71
CA PRO A 79 -5.27 -4.53 21.10
C PRO A 79 -3.96 -5.06 20.50
N ASP A 80 -3.86 -6.37 20.24
CA ASP A 80 -2.68 -6.93 19.55
C ASP A 80 -2.61 -6.47 18.08
N ILE A 81 -3.76 -6.32 17.42
CA ILE A 81 -3.83 -5.78 16.05
C ILE A 81 -3.37 -4.31 16.05
N GLU A 82 -3.82 -3.52 17.05
CA GLU A 82 -3.39 -2.14 17.20
C GLU A 82 -1.89 -2.04 17.44
N THR A 83 -1.33 -2.91 18.29
CA THR A 83 0.10 -2.98 18.57
C THR A 83 0.89 -3.36 17.31
N PHE A 84 0.47 -4.39 16.58
CA PHE A 84 1.08 -4.80 15.32
C PHE A 84 1.09 -3.65 14.30
N THR A 85 -0.04 -2.95 14.15
CA THR A 85 -0.18 -1.85 13.21
C THR A 85 0.65 -0.65 13.63
N ALA A 86 0.70 -0.32 14.92
CA ALA A 86 1.56 0.75 15.45
C ALA A 86 3.06 0.45 15.22
N ASN A 87 3.49 -0.80 15.40
CA ASN A 87 4.86 -1.24 15.08
C ASN A 87 5.15 -1.12 13.58
N GLY A 88 4.16 -1.45 12.73
CA GLY A 88 4.24 -1.23 11.29
C GLY A 88 4.41 0.25 10.95
N HIS A 89 3.64 1.16 11.56
CA HIS A 89 3.80 2.60 11.38
C HIS A 89 5.19 3.09 11.80
N ALA A 90 5.72 2.58 12.92
CA ALA A 90 7.07 2.92 13.39
C ALA A 90 8.15 2.47 12.39
N LEU A 91 8.01 1.27 11.81
CA LEU A 91 8.89 0.79 10.74
C LEU A 91 8.82 1.71 9.51
N LEU A 92 7.63 2.02 9.04
CA LEU A 92 7.47 2.86 7.86
C LEU A 92 7.99 4.29 8.09
N ALA A 93 7.80 4.85 9.29
CA ALA A 93 8.39 6.12 9.68
C ALA A 93 9.93 6.07 9.67
N ALA A 94 10.53 5.00 10.19
CA ALA A 94 11.99 4.82 10.18
C ALA A 94 12.57 4.73 8.75
N ILE A 95 11.80 4.23 7.79
CA ILE A 95 12.15 4.22 6.37
C ILE A 95 11.96 5.61 5.76
N GLU A 96 10.81 6.24 6.00
CA GLU A 96 10.44 7.53 5.40
C GLU A 96 11.33 8.67 5.90
N ASP A 97 11.64 8.69 7.20
CA ASP A 97 12.49 9.67 7.85
C ASP A 97 13.99 9.29 7.81
N SER A 98 14.33 8.21 7.13
CA SER A 98 15.72 7.76 7.01
C SER A 98 16.61 8.90 6.50
N PRO A 99 17.79 9.15 7.09
CA PRO A 99 18.76 10.08 6.54
C PRO A 99 19.40 9.56 5.24
N LYS A 100 19.18 8.29 4.91
CA LYS A 100 19.69 7.61 3.73
C LYS A 100 18.64 7.65 2.61
N THR A 101 19.09 7.47 1.36
CA THR A 101 18.18 7.22 0.24
C THR A 101 17.52 5.85 0.39
N THR A 102 16.22 5.76 0.23
CA THR A 102 15.49 4.50 0.36
C THR A 102 14.85 4.08 -0.96
N ILE A 103 15.06 2.84 -1.34
CA ILE A 103 14.58 2.25 -2.61
C ILE A 103 13.80 0.98 -2.30
N ALA A 104 12.58 0.84 -2.82
CA ALA A 104 11.88 -0.43 -2.86
C ALA A 104 12.03 -1.07 -4.25
N LEU A 105 12.51 -2.31 -4.30
CA LEU A 105 12.56 -3.11 -5.53
C LEU A 105 11.23 -3.83 -5.71
N THR A 106 10.28 -3.17 -6.35
CA THR A 106 8.94 -3.70 -6.58
C THR A 106 8.86 -4.47 -7.89
N THR A 107 9.79 -5.38 -8.09
CA THR A 107 9.92 -6.16 -9.34
C THR A 107 8.92 -7.31 -9.47
N GLY A 108 7.99 -7.43 -8.53
CA GLY A 108 6.94 -8.42 -8.48
C GLY A 108 5.66 -7.87 -7.86
N LEU A 109 4.95 -8.74 -7.13
CA LEU A 109 3.69 -8.42 -6.50
C LEU A 109 3.90 -7.60 -5.21
N ALA A 110 3.21 -6.46 -5.09
CA ALA A 110 3.10 -5.69 -3.85
C ALA A 110 1.63 -5.39 -3.56
N LEU A 111 1.11 -5.96 -2.48
CA LEU A 111 -0.30 -5.84 -2.10
C LEU A 111 -0.44 -5.24 -0.71
N GLY A 112 -1.47 -4.41 -0.50
CA GLY A 112 -1.83 -3.90 0.81
C GLY A 112 -0.64 -3.37 1.60
N GLY A 113 -0.38 -3.91 2.79
CA GLY A 113 0.76 -3.55 3.63
C GLY A 113 2.12 -3.59 2.92
N GLY A 114 2.29 -4.46 1.92
CA GLY A 114 3.50 -4.50 1.10
C GLY A 114 3.62 -3.31 0.15
N LEU A 115 2.52 -2.87 -0.44
CA LEU A 115 2.51 -1.64 -1.23
C LEU A 115 2.71 -0.41 -0.33
N GLU A 116 2.10 -0.41 0.86
CA GLU A 116 2.29 0.64 1.86
C GLU A 116 3.77 0.78 2.28
N LEU A 117 4.45 -0.36 2.51
CA LEU A 117 5.89 -0.40 2.77
C LEU A 117 6.70 0.22 1.61
N ALA A 118 6.39 -0.16 0.38
CA ALA A 118 7.05 0.39 -0.80
C ALA A 118 6.86 1.91 -0.92
N LEU A 119 5.66 2.41 -0.64
CA LEU A 119 5.32 3.84 -0.73
C LEU A 119 5.99 4.69 0.36
N ALA A 120 6.45 4.09 1.46
CA ALA A 120 7.26 4.77 2.45
C ALA A 120 8.69 5.06 1.96
N CYS A 121 9.21 4.30 0.98
CA CYS A 121 10.52 4.52 0.39
C CYS A 121 10.54 5.78 -0.51
N ASP A 122 11.71 6.38 -0.68
CA ASP A 122 11.92 7.52 -1.58
C ASP A 122 11.64 7.15 -3.04
N TYR A 123 12.10 5.97 -3.46
CA TYR A 123 11.98 5.47 -4.83
C TYR A 123 11.37 4.06 -4.87
N ARG A 124 10.64 3.76 -5.93
CA ARG A 124 10.12 2.42 -6.27
C ARG A 124 10.59 2.08 -7.67
N ILE A 125 11.48 1.09 -7.77
CA ILE A 125 11.92 0.54 -9.05
C ILE A 125 10.99 -0.62 -9.40
N GLY A 126 10.34 -0.53 -10.54
CA GLY A 126 9.47 -1.56 -11.09
C GLY A 126 10.03 -2.15 -12.39
N THR A 127 9.52 -3.32 -12.75
CA THR A 127 9.77 -4.00 -14.03
C THR A 127 8.44 -4.40 -14.64
N GLN A 128 8.45 -5.04 -15.80
CA GLN A 128 7.22 -5.56 -16.44
C GLN A 128 6.46 -6.59 -15.59
N ARG A 129 7.08 -7.12 -14.52
CA ARG A 129 6.43 -8.05 -13.58
C ARG A 129 5.73 -7.34 -12.43
N THR A 130 5.90 -6.04 -12.26
CA THR A 130 5.31 -5.25 -11.17
C THR A 130 3.80 -5.30 -11.23
N GLN A 131 3.19 -5.61 -10.09
CA GLN A 131 1.75 -5.62 -9.90
C GLN A 131 1.41 -5.07 -8.52
N PHE A 132 0.58 -4.03 -8.48
CA PHE A 132 0.15 -3.36 -7.26
C PHE A 132 -1.35 -3.48 -7.06
N ARG A 133 -1.78 -3.57 -5.80
CA ARG A 133 -3.19 -3.51 -5.41
C ARG A 133 -3.35 -3.19 -3.94
N PHE A 134 -4.44 -2.49 -3.60
CA PHE A 134 -4.97 -2.40 -2.23
C PHE A 134 -6.23 -3.26 -2.13
N PRO A 135 -6.18 -4.47 -1.57
CA PRO A 135 -7.33 -5.36 -1.48
C PRO A 135 -8.23 -5.09 -0.26
N GLU A 136 -7.84 -4.21 0.64
CA GLU A 136 -8.35 -4.10 2.01
C GLU A 136 -9.84 -3.86 2.08
N THR A 137 -10.41 -2.96 1.28
CA THR A 137 -11.87 -2.69 1.29
C THR A 137 -12.69 -3.89 0.83
N SER A 138 -12.14 -4.72 -0.05
CA SER A 138 -12.78 -5.95 -0.52
C SER A 138 -12.69 -7.12 0.47
N ILE A 139 -11.91 -6.98 1.54
CA ILE A 139 -11.76 -7.97 2.61
C ILE A 139 -12.20 -7.43 3.98
N GLY A 140 -12.99 -6.38 4.00
CA GLY A 140 -13.68 -5.93 5.21
C GLY A 140 -12.95 -4.88 6.04
N ILE A 141 -11.78 -4.41 5.62
CA ILE A 141 -10.96 -3.43 6.34
C ILE A 141 -10.56 -2.25 5.44
N TYR A 142 -9.71 -1.36 5.91
CA TYR A 142 -9.04 -0.35 5.09
C TYR A 142 -7.52 -0.47 5.24
N PRO A 143 -6.71 0.01 4.27
CA PRO A 143 -5.26 -0.02 4.39
C PRO A 143 -4.82 0.95 5.49
N ALA A 144 -4.24 0.42 6.57
CA ALA A 144 -3.95 1.13 7.80
C ALA A 144 -2.45 1.32 8.09
N LEU A 145 -1.58 1.10 7.09
CA LEU A 145 -0.15 1.40 7.14
C LEU A 145 0.24 2.58 6.25
N GLY A 146 -0.65 3.56 6.12
CA GLY A 146 -0.47 4.75 5.29
C GLY A 146 -1.07 4.64 3.90
N GLY A 147 -1.79 3.56 3.58
CA GLY A 147 -2.39 3.36 2.25
C GLY A 147 -3.54 4.29 1.95
N THR A 148 -4.21 4.85 2.95
CA THR A 148 -5.18 5.93 2.76
C THR A 148 -4.51 7.30 2.58
N GLN A 149 -3.22 7.42 2.89
CA GLN A 149 -2.49 8.69 2.91
C GLN A 149 -1.51 8.82 1.75
N ARG A 150 -0.55 7.90 1.61
CA ARG A 150 0.55 8.04 0.66
C ARG A 150 0.14 8.02 -0.80
N PRO A 151 -0.75 7.13 -1.29
CA PRO A 151 -1.19 7.16 -2.70
C PRO A 151 -1.85 8.49 -3.09
N ALA A 152 -2.72 9.02 -2.23
CA ALA A 152 -3.40 10.29 -2.47
C ALA A 152 -2.43 11.49 -2.46
N ARG A 153 -1.38 11.45 -1.63
CA ARG A 153 -0.34 12.49 -1.57
C ARG A 153 0.62 12.40 -2.75
N ILE A 154 0.87 11.22 -3.28
CA ILE A 154 1.70 11.01 -4.47
C ILE A 154 0.94 11.42 -5.74
N ALA A 155 -0.27 10.90 -5.93
CA ALA A 155 -0.99 10.96 -7.21
C ALA A 155 -2.22 11.87 -7.23
N GLY A 156 -2.65 12.37 -6.07
CA GLY A 156 -3.91 13.11 -5.91
C GLY A 156 -5.03 12.22 -5.33
N ARG A 157 -6.03 12.87 -4.70
CA ARG A 157 -7.10 12.16 -3.98
C ARG A 157 -7.94 11.25 -4.87
N GLU A 158 -8.26 11.70 -6.07
CA GLU A 158 -9.07 10.94 -7.01
C GLU A 158 -8.40 9.62 -7.40
N LEU A 159 -7.09 9.65 -7.61
CA LEU A 159 -6.29 8.45 -7.91
C LEU A 159 -6.10 7.57 -6.67
N GLY A 160 -5.94 8.17 -5.50
CA GLY A 160 -5.97 7.46 -4.22
C GLY A 160 -7.28 6.70 -4.01
N ARG A 161 -8.42 7.34 -4.28
CA ARG A 161 -9.75 6.71 -4.23
C ARG A 161 -9.89 5.58 -5.24
N TRP A 162 -9.47 5.81 -6.48
CA TRP A 162 -9.48 4.79 -7.53
C TRP A 162 -8.66 3.55 -7.15
N ALA A 163 -7.48 3.74 -6.57
CA ALA A 163 -6.59 2.66 -6.15
C ALA A 163 -7.11 1.91 -4.92
N VAL A 164 -7.55 2.65 -3.89
CA VAL A 164 -7.89 2.09 -2.57
C VAL A 164 -9.35 1.67 -2.48
N LEU A 165 -10.31 2.54 -2.86
CA LEU A 165 -11.73 2.25 -2.66
C LEU A 165 -12.21 1.16 -3.61
N ALA A 166 -11.84 1.23 -4.89
CA ALA A 166 -12.20 0.22 -5.88
C ALA A 166 -11.22 -0.97 -5.88
N GLY A 167 -10.10 -0.88 -5.18
CA GLY A 167 -9.11 -1.95 -5.10
C GLY A 167 -8.60 -2.40 -6.47
N ASN A 168 -8.41 -1.45 -7.39
CA ASN A 168 -8.01 -1.77 -8.75
C ASN A 168 -6.62 -2.40 -8.82
N PHE A 169 -6.48 -3.40 -9.67
CA PHE A 169 -5.19 -3.98 -10.00
C PHE A 169 -4.41 -3.01 -10.90
N MET A 170 -3.17 -2.74 -10.56
CA MET A 170 -2.25 -1.87 -11.32
C MET A 170 -1.10 -2.71 -11.86
N ASN A 171 -1.00 -2.81 -13.19
CA ASN A 171 0.21 -3.31 -13.82
C ASN A 171 1.33 -2.27 -13.75
N ALA A 172 2.52 -2.63 -14.20
CA ALA A 172 3.70 -1.77 -14.16
C ALA A 172 3.47 -0.40 -14.83
N GLU A 173 2.83 -0.37 -16.00
CA GLU A 173 2.54 0.84 -16.75
C GLU A 173 1.55 1.75 -15.98
N THR A 174 0.43 1.20 -15.52
CA THR A 174 -0.54 1.95 -14.72
C THR A 174 0.08 2.50 -13.44
N ALA A 175 0.84 1.68 -12.71
CA ALA A 175 1.52 2.11 -11.49
C ALA A 175 2.52 3.24 -11.75
N THR A 176 3.20 3.22 -12.90
CA THR A 176 4.11 4.29 -13.35
C THR A 176 3.33 5.55 -13.72
N ASP A 177 2.22 5.43 -14.45
CA ASP A 177 1.36 6.56 -14.81
C ASP A 177 0.84 7.31 -13.57
N LEU A 178 0.50 6.58 -12.51
CA LEU A 178 0.10 7.16 -11.23
C LEU A 178 1.26 7.76 -10.43
N GLY A 179 2.51 7.45 -10.76
CA GLY A 179 3.69 7.86 -9.98
C GLY A 179 3.98 6.97 -8.77
N LEU A 180 3.28 5.82 -8.65
CA LEU A 180 3.55 4.84 -7.59
C LEU A 180 4.81 4.02 -7.89
N VAL A 181 5.12 3.76 -9.16
CA VAL A 181 6.45 3.35 -9.64
C VAL A 181 7.19 4.59 -10.12
N THR A 182 8.38 4.83 -9.59
CA THR A 182 9.20 6.01 -9.95
C THR A 182 10.13 5.73 -11.12
N HIS A 183 10.59 4.48 -11.25
CA HIS A 183 11.48 4.02 -12.31
C HIS A 183 11.00 2.67 -12.83
N LEU A 184 10.53 2.63 -14.07
CA LEU A 184 10.16 1.40 -14.77
C LEU A 184 11.29 1.03 -15.72
N VAL A 185 11.97 -0.09 -15.44
CA VAL A 185 13.15 -0.53 -16.19
C VAL A 185 13.07 -2.01 -16.58
N ASP A 186 13.89 -2.45 -17.53
CA ASP A 186 14.09 -3.87 -17.75
C ASP A 186 14.75 -4.53 -16.52
N ILE A 187 14.46 -5.79 -16.27
CA ILE A 187 15.01 -6.51 -15.11
C ILE A 187 16.55 -6.51 -15.10
N ASN A 188 17.18 -6.53 -16.26
CA ASN A 188 18.64 -6.51 -16.41
C ASN A 188 19.24 -5.14 -16.09
N ASP A 189 18.45 -4.07 -16.17
CA ASP A 189 18.87 -2.69 -15.90
C ASP A 189 18.64 -2.27 -14.43
N VAL A 190 18.03 -3.10 -13.62
CA VAL A 190 17.79 -2.81 -12.19
C VAL A 190 19.08 -2.43 -11.44
N PRO A 191 20.22 -3.14 -11.58
CA PRO A 191 21.46 -2.75 -10.91
C PRO A 191 21.96 -1.36 -11.32
N ASN A 192 21.89 -1.03 -12.61
CA ASN A 192 22.27 0.31 -13.09
C ASN A 192 21.36 1.38 -12.53
N CYS A 193 20.05 1.15 -12.51
CA CYS A 193 19.07 2.07 -11.94
C CYS A 193 19.30 2.32 -10.43
N ILE A 194 19.64 1.28 -9.65
CA ILE A 194 20.01 1.42 -8.24
C ILE A 194 21.24 2.33 -8.10
N ASN A 195 22.29 2.08 -8.90
CA ASN A 195 23.53 2.87 -8.87
C ASN A 195 23.28 4.34 -9.24
N ASP A 196 22.45 4.61 -10.23
CA ASP A 196 22.07 5.96 -10.64
C ASP A 196 21.32 6.71 -9.52
N ILE A 197 20.37 6.04 -8.84
CA ILE A 197 19.66 6.60 -7.69
C ILE A 197 20.61 6.80 -6.50
N HIS A 198 21.48 5.82 -6.24
CA HIS A 198 22.49 5.92 -5.18
C HIS A 198 23.40 7.15 -5.38
N ALA A 199 23.83 7.40 -6.61
CA ALA A 199 24.64 8.57 -6.95
C ALA A 199 23.85 9.90 -6.85
N SER A 200 22.56 9.87 -7.16
CA SER A 200 21.69 11.06 -7.17
C SER A 200 21.17 11.45 -5.78
N GLY A 201 21.01 10.48 -4.89
CA GLY A 201 20.49 10.69 -3.54
C GLY A 201 18.98 10.85 -3.47
N LYS A 202 18.49 11.48 -2.40
CA LYS A 202 17.05 11.65 -2.13
C LYS A 202 16.34 12.51 -3.18
N PRO A 203 15.04 12.25 -3.45
CA PRO A 203 14.26 13.06 -4.39
C PRO A 203 13.98 14.46 -3.81
N GLY A 204 13.87 15.45 -4.70
CA GLY A 204 13.51 16.80 -4.28
C GLY A 204 12.06 16.94 -3.78
N ASN A 205 11.15 16.11 -4.29
CA ASN A 205 9.75 16.08 -3.88
C ASN A 205 9.20 14.65 -3.99
N LYS A 206 8.87 14.05 -2.84
CA LYS A 206 8.28 12.71 -2.76
C LYS A 206 6.76 12.73 -2.97
N TYR A 207 6.09 13.80 -2.58
CA TYR A 207 4.65 13.94 -2.61
C TYR A 207 4.21 15.07 -3.54
N PRO A 208 4.21 14.84 -4.86
CA PRO A 208 3.88 15.89 -5.83
C PRO A 208 2.39 16.24 -5.86
N GLY A 209 1.51 15.38 -5.31
CA GLY A 209 0.05 15.55 -5.32
C GLY A 209 -0.57 15.44 -6.72
N ARG A 210 0.16 14.87 -7.69
CA ARG A 210 -0.29 14.69 -9.07
C ARG A 210 0.38 13.46 -9.70
N PRO A 211 -0.30 12.79 -10.66
CA PRO A 211 0.28 11.63 -11.34
C PRO A 211 1.46 12.03 -12.23
N MET A 212 2.31 11.05 -12.56
CA MET A 212 3.41 11.25 -13.51
C MET A 212 2.91 11.47 -14.94
N ASN A 213 1.82 10.79 -15.34
CA ASN A 213 1.27 10.86 -16.69
C ASN A 213 -0.19 11.34 -16.68
N GLU A 214 -0.38 12.66 -16.77
CA GLU A 214 -1.71 13.29 -16.86
C GLU A 214 -2.50 12.89 -18.13
N ASN A 215 -1.83 12.36 -19.15
CA ASN A 215 -2.46 11.95 -20.41
C ASN A 215 -2.93 10.50 -20.42
N SER A 216 -2.54 9.70 -19.43
CA SER A 216 -2.98 8.32 -19.30
C SER A 216 -4.52 8.21 -19.30
N PRO A 217 -5.11 7.29 -20.07
CA PRO A 217 -6.55 7.06 -20.05
C PRO A 217 -7.08 6.69 -18.66
N VAL A 218 -6.31 5.90 -17.89
CA VAL A 218 -6.68 5.51 -16.53
C VAL A 218 -6.69 6.73 -15.60
N VAL A 219 -5.68 7.59 -15.70
CA VAL A 219 -5.58 8.82 -14.91
C VAL A 219 -6.74 9.76 -15.22
N LYS A 220 -7.02 10.01 -16.48
CA LYS A 220 -8.15 10.87 -16.91
C LYS A 220 -9.50 10.34 -16.43
N PHE A 221 -9.71 9.03 -16.57
CA PHE A 221 -10.93 8.39 -16.08
C PHE A 221 -11.04 8.52 -14.55
N ALA A 222 -10.02 8.13 -13.81
CA ALA A 222 -10.02 8.13 -12.35
C ALA A 222 -10.27 9.55 -11.78
N LYS A 223 -9.60 10.56 -12.30
CA LYS A 223 -9.81 11.96 -11.91
C LYS A 223 -11.26 12.42 -12.10
N LYS A 224 -11.89 12.02 -13.20
CA LYS A 224 -13.27 12.39 -13.49
C LYS A 224 -14.26 11.58 -12.66
N PHE A 225 -14.08 10.26 -12.59
CA PHE A 225 -15.04 9.33 -11.97
C PHE A 225 -15.01 9.42 -10.43
N PHE A 226 -13.83 9.53 -9.82
CA PHE A 226 -13.64 9.63 -8.35
C PHE A 226 -13.50 11.08 -7.88
N SER A 227 -14.02 12.04 -8.62
CA SER A 227 -14.08 13.45 -8.19
C SER A 227 -14.97 13.65 -6.95
N ASP A 228 -14.74 14.71 -6.20
CA ASP A 228 -15.47 15.01 -4.96
C ASP A 228 -17.00 15.00 -5.19
N GLY A 229 -17.46 15.55 -6.31
CA GLY A 229 -18.90 15.60 -6.63
C GLY A 229 -19.55 14.24 -6.83
N ASN A 230 -18.80 13.20 -7.14
CA ASN A 230 -19.31 11.86 -7.41
C ASN A 230 -19.28 10.93 -6.18
N MET A 231 -18.55 11.30 -5.14
CA MET A 231 -18.27 10.37 -4.02
C MET A 231 -19.54 9.95 -3.28
N ALA A 232 -20.51 10.84 -3.09
CA ALA A 232 -21.78 10.48 -2.43
C ALA A 232 -22.53 9.37 -3.20
N ALA A 233 -22.59 9.45 -4.54
CA ALA A 233 -23.20 8.43 -5.37
C ALA A 233 -22.43 7.11 -5.32
N LEU A 234 -21.09 7.17 -5.42
CA LEU A 234 -20.22 6.00 -5.41
C LEU A 234 -20.30 5.23 -4.08
N LEU A 235 -20.28 5.95 -2.95
CA LEU A 235 -20.43 5.34 -1.63
C LEU A 235 -21.82 4.76 -1.38
N ALA A 236 -22.85 5.30 -2.04
CA ALA A 236 -24.20 4.74 -2.06
C ALA A 236 -24.39 3.58 -3.04
N GLY A 237 -23.33 3.19 -3.78
CA GLY A 237 -23.38 2.11 -4.78
C GLY A 237 -24.10 2.49 -6.07
N SER A 238 -24.25 3.80 -6.34
CA SER A 238 -24.95 4.33 -7.52
C SER A 238 -23.97 4.86 -8.57
N CYS A 239 -24.36 4.81 -9.83
CA CYS A 239 -23.61 5.43 -10.92
C CYS A 239 -23.70 6.96 -10.81
N PRO A 240 -22.58 7.70 -10.83
CA PRO A 240 -22.62 9.15 -10.82
C PRO A 240 -23.27 9.73 -12.08
N GLU A 241 -23.87 10.91 -11.92
CA GLU A 241 -24.46 11.63 -13.05
C GLU A 241 -23.43 11.94 -14.14
N GLY A 242 -23.83 11.81 -15.41
CA GLY A 242 -22.94 12.02 -16.56
C GLY A 242 -22.07 10.83 -16.93
N PHE A 243 -22.25 9.68 -16.26
CA PHE A 243 -21.62 8.42 -16.64
C PHE A 243 -22.65 7.38 -17.07
N ASP A 244 -22.26 6.53 -18.03
CA ASP A 244 -23.08 5.41 -18.50
C ASP A 244 -22.70 4.15 -17.70
N ALA A 245 -23.67 3.61 -16.95
CA ALA A 245 -23.46 2.40 -16.14
C ALA A 245 -23.14 1.15 -17.00
N GLU A 246 -23.52 1.15 -18.28
CA GLU A 246 -23.24 0.06 -19.22
C GLU A 246 -21.86 0.19 -19.89
N ASP A 247 -21.19 1.34 -19.76
CA ASP A 247 -19.80 1.45 -20.20
C ASP A 247 -18.92 0.45 -19.44
N LYS A 248 -18.08 -0.30 -20.15
CA LYS A 248 -17.28 -1.39 -19.57
C LYS A 248 -16.36 -0.95 -18.42
N THR A 249 -15.80 0.26 -18.50
CA THR A 249 -14.91 0.79 -17.48
C THR A 249 -15.71 1.22 -16.25
N VAL A 250 -16.81 1.94 -16.46
CA VAL A 250 -17.75 2.35 -15.40
C VAL A 250 -18.33 1.13 -14.70
N ALA A 251 -18.90 0.19 -15.45
CA ALA A 251 -19.49 -1.05 -14.92
C ALA A 251 -18.51 -1.84 -14.06
N ARG A 252 -17.23 -1.91 -14.48
CA ARG A 252 -16.18 -2.58 -13.71
C ARG A 252 -15.93 -1.87 -12.37
N GLN A 253 -15.87 -0.53 -12.33
CA GLN A 253 -15.69 0.21 -11.09
C GLN A 253 -16.88 0.05 -10.14
N LEU A 254 -18.09 0.20 -10.64
CA LEU A 254 -19.31 0.00 -9.85
C LEU A 254 -19.38 -1.41 -9.29
N LYS A 255 -19.00 -2.42 -10.07
CA LYS A 255 -18.91 -3.81 -9.61
C LYS A 255 -17.87 -3.99 -8.52
N SER A 256 -16.68 -3.40 -8.67
CA SER A 256 -15.62 -3.46 -7.65
C SER A 256 -16.11 -2.85 -6.34
N LEU A 257 -16.69 -1.66 -6.38
CA LEU A 257 -17.23 -0.99 -5.18
C LEU A 257 -18.36 -1.78 -4.51
N LYS A 258 -19.22 -2.46 -5.32
CA LYS A 258 -20.29 -3.32 -4.77
C LYS A 258 -19.77 -4.51 -3.96
N PHE A 259 -18.52 -4.94 -4.19
CA PHE A 259 -17.91 -6.06 -3.48
C PHE A 259 -17.02 -5.63 -2.31
N THR A 260 -17.05 -4.38 -1.93
CA THR A 260 -16.37 -3.87 -0.74
C THR A 260 -17.29 -3.93 0.47
N ALA A 261 -16.70 -4.01 1.66
CA ALA A 261 -17.44 -3.86 2.91
C ALA A 261 -17.82 -2.39 3.11
N PRO A 262 -19.10 -2.06 3.32
CA PRO A 262 -19.54 -0.65 3.36
C PRO A 262 -18.86 0.18 4.45
N ILE A 263 -18.64 -0.38 5.65
CA ILE A 263 -17.95 0.32 6.74
C ILE A 263 -16.50 0.59 6.37
N GLY A 264 -15.78 -0.42 5.87
CA GLY A 264 -14.39 -0.28 5.43
C GLY A 264 -14.24 0.74 4.30
N LEU A 265 -15.15 0.71 3.33
CA LEU A 265 -15.19 1.66 2.22
C LEU A 265 -15.39 3.11 2.71
N ALA A 266 -16.36 3.34 3.60
CA ALA A 266 -16.63 4.66 4.15
C ALA A 266 -15.46 5.19 4.97
N MET A 267 -14.87 4.36 5.84
CA MET A 267 -13.71 4.72 6.65
C MET A 267 -12.48 5.01 5.80
N ALA A 268 -12.24 4.24 4.72
CA ALA A 268 -11.15 4.51 3.78
C ALA A 268 -11.36 5.84 3.05
N SER A 269 -12.58 6.12 2.58
CA SER A 269 -12.91 7.39 1.89
C SER A 269 -12.69 8.61 2.79
N GLU A 270 -13.16 8.56 4.04
CA GLU A 270 -12.96 9.62 5.03
C GLU A 270 -11.46 9.93 5.23
N ARG A 271 -10.63 8.90 5.36
CA ARG A 271 -9.20 9.04 5.58
C ARG A 271 -8.45 9.57 4.36
N ILE A 272 -8.86 9.15 3.18
CA ILE A 272 -8.31 9.71 1.93
C ILE A 272 -8.69 11.19 1.81
N ASP A 273 -9.92 11.56 2.14
CA ASP A 273 -10.39 12.95 2.08
C ASP A 273 -9.64 13.86 3.06
N ALA A 274 -9.25 13.31 4.22
CA ALA A 274 -8.45 14.02 5.22
C ALA A 274 -7.09 14.49 4.69
N THR A 275 -6.56 13.89 3.62
CA THR A 275 -5.30 14.34 3.00
C THR A 275 -5.36 15.77 2.45
N ALA A 276 -6.55 16.32 2.24
CA ALA A 276 -6.73 17.70 1.78
C ALA A 276 -6.41 18.75 2.86
N SER A 277 -6.51 18.41 4.14
CA SER A 277 -6.42 19.36 5.26
C SER A 277 -5.49 18.91 6.38
N MET A 278 -5.11 17.64 6.44
CA MET A 278 -4.24 17.08 7.46
C MET A 278 -2.82 16.86 6.91
N SER A 279 -1.82 17.01 7.78
CA SER A 279 -0.46 16.55 7.53
C SER A 279 -0.43 15.02 7.37
N LEU A 280 0.71 14.49 6.89
CA LEU A 280 0.87 13.04 6.82
C LEU A 280 0.75 12.40 8.21
N ASP A 281 1.41 12.95 9.22
CA ASP A 281 1.39 12.43 10.58
C ASP A 281 -0.02 12.41 11.18
N GLU A 282 -0.79 13.49 11.01
CA GLU A 282 -2.20 13.55 11.45
C GLU A 282 -3.05 12.49 10.73
N GLY A 283 -2.86 12.31 9.42
CA GLY A 283 -3.55 11.29 8.64
C GLY A 283 -3.20 9.87 9.08
N LEU A 284 -1.92 9.59 9.38
CA LEU A 284 -1.47 8.30 9.91
C LEU A 284 -2.05 8.03 11.31
N GLN A 285 -2.14 9.04 12.16
CA GLN A 285 -2.83 8.91 13.46
C GLN A 285 -4.32 8.62 13.28
N LEU A 286 -4.98 9.23 12.30
CA LEU A 286 -6.38 8.95 11.99
C LEU A 286 -6.60 7.49 11.55
N GLU A 287 -5.63 6.88 10.83
CA GLU A 287 -5.66 5.44 10.53
C GLU A 287 -5.63 4.59 11.80
N LEU A 288 -4.67 4.87 12.72
CA LEU A 288 -4.54 4.12 13.97
C LEU A 288 -5.80 4.23 14.86
N GLN A 289 -6.38 5.43 14.96
CA GLN A 289 -7.58 5.67 15.78
C GLN A 289 -8.83 4.90 15.34
N GLY A 290 -8.86 4.42 14.10
CA GLY A 290 -9.99 3.67 13.56
C GLY A 290 -9.88 2.16 13.68
N LEU A 291 -8.77 1.62 14.20
CA LEU A 291 -8.51 0.17 14.18
C LEU A 291 -9.49 -0.63 15.05
N ASP A 292 -9.74 -0.19 16.27
CA ASP A 292 -10.72 -0.85 17.13
C ASP A 292 -12.09 -0.93 16.45
N ARG A 293 -12.56 0.17 15.88
CA ARG A 293 -13.84 0.21 15.18
C ARG A 293 -13.90 -0.74 14.00
N ILE A 294 -12.89 -0.72 13.10
CA ILE A 294 -12.95 -1.54 11.88
C ILE A 294 -12.79 -3.03 12.17
N PHE A 295 -11.85 -3.41 13.04
CA PHE A 295 -11.61 -4.82 13.36
C PHE A 295 -12.67 -5.42 14.30
N SER A 296 -13.52 -4.60 14.93
CA SER A 296 -14.68 -5.06 15.71
C SER A 296 -15.93 -5.32 14.85
N THR A 297 -15.90 -5.04 13.54
CA THR A 297 -17.04 -5.28 12.66
C THR A 297 -17.20 -6.77 12.30
N GLU A 298 -18.44 -7.24 12.13
CA GLU A 298 -18.71 -8.56 11.56
C GLU A 298 -18.15 -8.68 10.14
N ASP A 299 -18.20 -7.59 9.38
CA ASP A 299 -17.73 -7.53 8.00
C ASP A 299 -16.20 -7.71 7.89
N ALA A 300 -15.41 -7.23 8.86
CA ALA A 300 -13.97 -7.47 8.89
C ALA A 300 -13.67 -8.97 9.10
N LEU A 301 -14.31 -9.61 10.07
CA LEU A 301 -14.15 -11.05 10.30
C LEU A 301 -14.60 -11.86 9.10
N GLU A 302 -15.72 -11.50 8.48
CA GLU A 302 -16.24 -12.17 7.28
C GLU A 302 -15.28 -12.04 6.10
N GLY A 303 -14.83 -10.83 5.80
CA GLY A 303 -13.95 -10.57 4.65
C GLY A 303 -12.60 -11.26 4.76
N LEU A 304 -11.97 -11.17 5.94
CA LEU A 304 -10.69 -11.82 6.21
C LEU A 304 -10.81 -13.35 6.22
N SER A 305 -11.87 -13.90 6.83
CA SER A 305 -12.14 -15.35 6.83
C SER A 305 -12.43 -15.87 5.43
N ALA A 306 -13.23 -15.16 4.65
CA ALA A 306 -13.56 -15.52 3.28
C ALA A 306 -12.30 -15.59 2.38
N LEU A 307 -11.35 -14.67 2.58
CA LEU A 307 -10.08 -14.70 1.87
C LEU A 307 -9.27 -15.97 2.18
N ILE A 308 -9.16 -16.36 3.47
CA ILE A 308 -8.46 -17.58 3.89
C ILE A 308 -9.15 -18.83 3.31
N GLU A 309 -10.48 -18.85 3.30
CA GLU A 309 -11.29 -19.96 2.84
C GLU A 309 -11.41 -20.04 1.31
N GLY A 310 -10.90 -19.04 0.58
CA GLY A 310 -10.98 -18.99 -0.88
C GLY A 310 -12.41 -18.83 -1.42
N ARG A 311 -13.30 -18.25 -0.63
CA ARG A 311 -14.69 -17.97 -0.99
C ARG A 311 -14.96 -16.47 -1.12
N ARG A 312 -16.11 -16.13 -1.65
CA ARG A 312 -16.58 -14.75 -1.69
C ARG A 312 -17.16 -14.33 -0.35
N ALA A 313 -16.82 -13.14 0.11
CA ALA A 313 -17.41 -12.54 1.29
C ALA A 313 -18.85 -12.06 1.03
N THR A 314 -19.67 -12.07 2.07
CA THR A 314 -21.02 -11.49 2.08
C THR A 314 -21.13 -10.51 3.23
N TYR A 315 -21.16 -9.24 2.92
CA TYR A 315 -21.17 -8.17 3.89
C TYR A 315 -22.58 -7.80 4.35
N LYS A 316 -22.72 -7.48 5.64
CA LYS A 316 -23.99 -7.13 6.29
C LYS A 316 -24.05 -5.65 6.67
N ASN A 317 -22.95 -4.90 6.56
CA ASN A 317 -22.79 -3.54 7.05
C ASN A 317 -22.91 -3.47 8.60
N ALA A 318 -22.24 -4.40 9.27
CA ALA A 318 -22.30 -4.58 10.72
C ALA A 318 -20.90 -4.85 11.32
#